data_f766f2d6dd921426b9b4feea82976124
#
_entry.id   f766f2d6dd921426b9b4feea82976124
#
_cell.length_a   1.000
_cell.length_b   1.000
_cell.length_c   1.000
_cell.angle_alpha   90.00
_cell.angle_beta   90.00
_cell.angle_gamma   90.00
#
_symmetry.space_group_name_H-M   'P 1'
#
loop_
_entity.id
_entity.type
_entity.pdbx_description
1 polymer ?
#
loop_
_entity_poly.entity_id
_entity_poly.type
_entity_poly.pdbx_seq_one_letter_code
_entity_poly.pdbx_strand_id
1 'polypeptide(L)'
;SSDIPEGMFEDPKTGKPMLLGTIGIEELQQDPFDEWYQVESDAYQVDTELTNAISDPGQYTYEVFLGTWCGDSRREVPRMEKIFSEMGIDMANVLIVTLDRDKVSPSGEQEGRDIRYVPTLIVSKDNQEIGRIVESPSSETATLESDLFEISLGIPPVPNYSDIE
;
A
#
# COMPACT_ATOMS: atom_id res chain seq x y z
N SER A 1 -0.17 -13.21 23.73
CA SER A 1 -0.19 -12.27 24.82
C SER A 1 -1.58 -11.74 25.10
N SER A 2 -1.89 -11.53 26.37
CA SER A 2 -3.20 -11.00 26.78
C SER A 2 -3.42 -9.53 26.34
N ASP A 3 -2.37 -8.85 25.90
CA ASP A 3 -2.44 -7.46 25.48
C ASP A 3 -2.76 -7.28 24.01
N ILE A 4 -2.92 -8.36 23.28
CA ILE A 4 -3.25 -8.30 21.85
C ILE A 4 -4.76 -8.23 21.69
N PRO A 5 -5.30 -7.18 21.08
CA PRO A 5 -6.74 -7.07 20.85
C PRO A 5 -7.28 -8.23 20.00
N GLU A 6 -8.55 -8.56 20.21
CA GLU A 6 -9.23 -9.58 19.42
C GLU A 6 -9.18 -9.21 17.93
N GLY A 7 -8.92 -10.19 17.08
CA GLY A 7 -8.81 -9.97 15.63
C GLY A 7 -7.43 -9.53 15.18
N MET A 8 -6.53 -9.27 16.11
CA MET A 8 -5.15 -8.93 15.80
C MET A 8 -4.21 -10.08 16.18
N PHE A 9 -2.97 -9.98 15.73
CA PHE A 9 -1.94 -10.98 15.94
C PHE A 9 -0.75 -10.34 16.64
N GLU A 10 0.06 -11.14 17.32
CA GLU A 10 1.26 -10.62 17.97
C GLU A 10 2.43 -10.66 17.00
N ASP A 11 3.10 -9.50 16.84
CA ASP A 11 4.37 -9.45 16.10
C ASP A 11 5.43 -10.18 16.94
N PRO A 12 6.01 -11.27 16.46
CA PRO A 12 6.93 -12.07 17.28
C PRO A 12 8.23 -11.34 17.63
N LYS A 13 8.58 -10.30 16.87
CA LYS A 13 9.79 -9.53 17.10
C LYS A 13 9.61 -8.47 18.19
N THR A 14 8.44 -7.84 18.24
CA THR A 14 8.20 -6.69 19.12
C THR A 14 7.20 -6.98 20.23
N GLY A 15 6.38 -8.03 20.09
CA GLY A 15 5.27 -8.31 20.98
C GLY A 15 4.08 -7.38 20.80
N LYS A 16 4.12 -6.50 19.81
CA LYS A 16 3.06 -5.53 19.55
C LYS A 16 1.98 -6.09 18.63
N PRO A 17 0.77 -5.52 18.67
CA PRO A 17 -0.29 -5.97 17.77
C PRO A 17 0.03 -5.69 16.30
N MET A 18 -0.36 -6.63 15.43
CA MET A 18 -0.32 -6.43 13.98
C MET A 18 -1.58 -7.00 13.37
N LEU A 19 -1.95 -6.49 12.19
CA LEU A 19 -3.03 -7.05 11.38
C LEU A 19 -2.47 -8.03 10.36
N LEU A 20 -3.25 -9.05 10.02
CA LEU A 20 -2.89 -10.02 8.97
C LEU A 20 -4.12 -10.33 8.12
N GLY A 21 -3.90 -10.41 6.81
CA GLY A 21 -4.94 -10.75 5.86
C GLY A 21 -5.60 -9.54 5.22
N THR A 22 -6.71 -9.78 4.54
CA THR A 22 -7.46 -8.70 3.90
C THR A 22 -8.14 -7.82 4.94
N ILE A 23 -7.96 -6.51 4.82
CA ILE A 23 -8.54 -5.53 5.75
C ILE A 23 -9.25 -4.41 4.99
N GLY A 24 -10.12 -3.69 5.70
CA GLY A 24 -10.59 -2.39 5.25
C GLY A 24 -9.64 -1.30 5.77
N ILE A 25 -9.56 -0.19 5.06
CA ILE A 25 -8.65 0.90 5.45
C ILE A 25 -8.95 1.44 6.86
N GLU A 26 -10.21 1.38 7.29
CA GLU A 26 -10.64 1.83 8.62
C GLU A 26 -9.94 1.06 9.73
N GLU A 27 -9.47 -0.15 9.48
CA GLU A 27 -8.75 -0.94 10.50
C GLU A 27 -7.39 -0.34 10.81
N LEU A 28 -6.81 0.43 9.88
CA LEU A 28 -5.56 1.16 10.11
C LEU A 28 -5.80 2.51 10.79
N GLN A 29 -7.04 2.95 10.86
CA GLN A 29 -7.42 4.24 11.44
C GLN A 29 -7.93 4.10 12.87
N GLN A 30 -7.75 2.94 13.46
CA GLN A 30 -8.11 2.65 14.85
C GLN A 30 -6.87 2.33 15.68
N ASP A 31 -7.01 2.41 17.01
CA ASP A 31 -5.95 2.05 17.96
C ASP A 31 -5.47 0.61 17.70
N PRO A 32 -4.17 0.33 17.67
CA PRO A 32 -3.04 1.23 17.94
C PRO A 32 -2.43 1.90 16.68
N PHE A 33 -3.03 1.70 15.51
CA PHE A 33 -2.44 2.14 14.23
C PHE A 33 -2.75 3.60 13.90
N ASP A 34 -3.83 4.15 14.47
CA ASP A 34 -4.27 5.51 14.18
C ASP A 34 -3.21 6.56 14.50
N GLU A 35 -2.37 6.30 15.50
CA GLU A 35 -1.33 7.24 15.92
C GLU A 35 -0.39 7.60 14.76
N TRP A 36 0.22 6.59 14.14
CA TRP A 36 1.11 6.88 13.00
C TRP A 36 0.33 7.18 11.73
N TYR A 37 -0.85 6.59 11.56
CA TYR A 37 -1.64 6.80 10.36
C TYR A 37 -2.07 8.25 10.22
N GLN A 38 -2.61 8.82 11.29
CA GLN A 38 -3.13 10.18 11.27
C GLN A 38 -2.02 11.22 11.08
N VAL A 39 -0.89 11.03 11.76
CA VAL A 39 0.26 11.94 11.64
C VAL A 39 0.75 12.02 10.19
N GLU A 40 0.93 10.88 9.58
CA GLU A 40 1.43 10.83 8.20
C GLU A 40 0.38 11.37 7.21
N SER A 41 -0.88 11.00 7.39
CA SER A 41 -1.96 11.48 6.56
C SER A 41 -2.08 13.01 6.62
N ASP A 42 -2.03 13.58 7.82
CA ASP A 42 -2.16 15.03 7.99
C ASP A 42 -1.00 15.79 7.38
N ALA A 43 0.20 15.20 7.38
CA ALA A 43 1.40 15.86 6.90
C ALA A 43 1.56 15.82 5.38
N TYR A 44 0.96 14.85 4.71
CA TYR A 44 1.18 14.66 3.28
C TYR A 44 0.25 15.54 2.44
N GLN A 45 0.82 16.24 1.47
CA GLN A 45 0.06 17.02 0.49
C GLN A 45 0.12 16.33 -0.86
N VAL A 46 -1.06 15.94 -1.38
CA VAL A 46 -1.17 15.26 -2.67
C VAL A 46 -0.85 16.23 -3.80
N ASP A 47 -0.09 15.77 -4.79
CA ASP A 47 0.12 16.48 -6.03
C ASP A 47 -1.14 16.30 -6.89
N THR A 48 -2.09 17.23 -6.74
CA THR A 48 -3.39 17.13 -7.41
C THR A 48 -3.31 17.35 -8.92
N GLU A 49 -2.29 18.05 -9.38
CA GLU A 49 -2.07 18.23 -10.82
C GLU A 49 -1.80 16.87 -11.48
N LEU A 50 -0.94 16.08 -10.89
CA LEU A 50 -0.62 14.74 -11.40
C LEU A 50 -1.81 13.78 -11.26
N THR A 51 -2.49 13.78 -10.11
CA THR A 51 -3.64 12.88 -9.94
C THR A 51 -4.76 13.21 -10.91
N ASN A 52 -4.99 14.49 -11.17
CA ASN A 52 -6.01 14.93 -12.13
C ASN A 52 -5.63 14.58 -13.57
N ALA A 53 -4.36 14.40 -13.85
CA ALA A 53 -3.88 14.03 -15.19
C ALA A 53 -4.04 12.53 -15.50
N ILE A 54 -4.32 11.70 -14.49
CA ILE A 54 -4.58 10.28 -14.71
C ILE A 54 -5.97 10.12 -15.28
N SER A 55 -6.04 9.60 -16.52
CA SER A 55 -7.29 9.46 -17.24
C SER A 55 -8.03 8.21 -16.78
N ASP A 56 -9.32 8.36 -16.44
CA ASP A 56 -10.21 7.26 -16.06
C ASP A 56 -9.56 6.30 -15.04
N PRO A 57 -9.23 6.80 -13.85
CA PRO A 57 -8.52 5.97 -12.85
C PRO A 57 -9.33 4.76 -12.37
N GLY A 58 -10.65 4.79 -12.50
CA GLY A 58 -11.52 3.67 -12.15
C GLY A 58 -11.41 2.48 -13.09
N GLN A 59 -10.72 2.62 -14.22
CA GLN A 59 -10.51 1.50 -15.14
C GLN A 59 -9.46 0.51 -14.63
N TYR A 60 -8.68 0.91 -13.63
CA TYR A 60 -7.61 0.06 -13.07
C TYR A 60 -8.08 -0.60 -11.78
N THR A 61 -7.41 -1.70 -11.44
CA THR A 61 -7.53 -2.30 -10.11
C THR A 61 -6.25 -2.02 -9.32
N TYR A 62 -6.41 -1.82 -8.02
CA TYR A 62 -5.32 -1.45 -7.13
C TYR A 62 -5.25 -2.43 -5.97
N GLU A 63 -4.05 -2.94 -5.70
CA GLU A 63 -3.80 -3.85 -4.59
C GLU A 63 -2.63 -3.31 -3.77
N VAL A 64 -2.82 -3.22 -2.46
CA VAL A 64 -1.80 -2.73 -1.53
C VAL A 64 -1.46 -3.86 -0.57
N PHE A 65 -0.19 -4.24 -0.54
CA PHE A 65 0.33 -5.22 0.41
C PHE A 65 1.26 -4.49 1.37
N LEU A 66 1.03 -4.66 2.67
CA LEU A 66 1.77 -3.91 3.68
C LEU A 66 2.02 -4.75 4.92
N GLY A 67 2.90 -4.24 5.78
CA GLY A 67 3.08 -4.75 7.13
C GLY A 67 2.84 -3.61 8.11
N THR A 68 1.96 -3.81 9.09
CA THR A 68 1.70 -2.77 10.10
C THR A 68 2.93 -2.54 10.99
N TRP A 69 3.86 -3.50 11.01
CA TRP A 69 5.14 -3.44 11.70
C TRP A 69 6.22 -2.71 10.91
N CYS A 70 5.97 -2.39 9.64
CA CYS A 70 6.98 -1.86 8.72
C CYS A 70 6.93 -0.34 8.66
N GLY A 71 8.07 0.33 8.90
CA GLY A 71 8.16 1.78 8.84
C GLY A 71 7.82 2.36 7.47
N ASP A 72 8.25 1.70 6.40
CA ASP A 72 7.94 2.14 5.04
C ASP A 72 6.44 2.03 4.76
N SER A 73 5.80 0.96 5.24
CA SER A 73 4.34 0.81 5.12
C SER A 73 3.61 1.93 5.86
N ARG A 74 4.04 2.24 7.07
CA ARG A 74 3.43 3.30 7.90
C ARG A 74 3.55 4.67 7.25
N ARG A 75 4.62 4.90 6.51
CA ARG A 75 4.84 6.15 5.78
C ARG A 75 3.99 6.22 4.52
N GLU A 76 4.05 5.18 3.68
CA GLU A 76 3.50 5.23 2.33
C GLU A 76 1.99 4.97 2.26
N VAL A 77 1.46 4.06 3.08
CA VAL A 77 0.05 3.67 2.95
C VAL A 77 -0.93 4.81 3.25
N PRO A 78 -0.74 5.63 4.30
CA PRO A 78 -1.60 6.79 4.49
C PRO A 78 -1.57 7.77 3.32
N ARG A 79 -0.41 7.90 2.67
CA ARG A 79 -0.25 8.75 1.49
C ARG A 79 -1.04 8.18 0.31
N MET A 80 -0.99 6.87 0.12
CA MET A 80 -1.73 6.19 -0.94
C MET A 80 -3.24 6.43 -0.80
N GLU A 81 -3.77 6.35 0.41
CA GLU A 81 -5.19 6.60 0.61
C GLU A 81 -5.59 8.01 0.19
N LYS A 82 -4.78 9.00 0.55
CA LYS A 82 -5.07 10.39 0.15
C LYS A 82 -5.04 10.55 -1.37
N ILE A 83 -4.08 9.89 -2.02
CA ILE A 83 -3.96 9.90 -3.47
C ILE A 83 -5.17 9.25 -4.12
N PHE A 84 -5.59 8.08 -3.64
CA PHE A 84 -6.78 7.41 -4.16
C PHE A 84 -8.02 8.29 -3.98
N SER A 85 -8.15 8.95 -2.85
CA SER A 85 -9.25 9.87 -2.60
C SER A 85 -9.28 11.01 -3.63
N GLU A 86 -8.12 11.61 -3.91
CA GLU A 86 -8.01 12.66 -4.93
C GLU A 86 -8.29 12.14 -6.34
N MET A 87 -8.01 10.88 -6.60
CA MET A 87 -8.32 10.24 -7.88
C MET A 87 -9.79 9.84 -8.00
N GLY A 88 -10.57 10.00 -6.93
CA GLY A 88 -11.97 9.59 -6.90
C GLY A 88 -12.15 8.08 -6.74
N ILE A 89 -11.16 7.37 -6.24
CA ILE A 89 -11.23 5.93 -6.00
C ILE A 89 -11.75 5.68 -4.59
N ASP A 90 -12.84 4.93 -4.50
CA ASP A 90 -13.36 4.46 -3.22
C ASP A 90 -12.44 3.37 -2.67
N MET A 91 -12.02 3.50 -1.41
CA MET A 91 -11.12 2.53 -0.78
C MET A 91 -11.74 1.14 -0.69
N ALA A 92 -13.07 1.02 -0.73
CA ALA A 92 -13.73 -0.27 -0.81
C ALA A 92 -13.37 -1.03 -2.10
N ASN A 93 -12.91 -0.32 -3.13
CA ASN A 93 -12.47 -0.90 -4.40
C ASN A 93 -10.96 -1.13 -4.48
N VAL A 94 -10.24 -0.89 -3.38
CA VAL A 94 -8.80 -1.16 -3.28
C VAL A 94 -8.63 -2.38 -2.39
N LEU A 95 -7.95 -3.40 -2.90
CA LEU A 95 -7.63 -4.57 -2.08
C LEU A 95 -6.45 -4.21 -1.17
N ILE A 96 -6.63 -4.39 0.14
CA ILE A 96 -5.58 -4.11 1.12
C ILE A 96 -5.32 -5.40 1.90
N VAL A 97 -4.07 -5.85 1.85
CA VAL A 97 -3.65 -7.10 2.50
C VAL A 97 -2.48 -6.80 3.42
N THR A 98 -2.61 -7.20 4.68
CA THR A 98 -1.53 -7.07 5.66
C THR A 98 -0.81 -8.40 5.81
N LEU A 99 0.51 -8.33 5.88
CA LEU A 99 1.42 -9.47 5.90
C LEU A 99 2.25 -9.47 7.17
N ASP A 100 2.71 -10.67 7.57
CA ASP A 100 3.69 -10.80 8.65
C ASP A 100 5.11 -10.47 8.15
N ARG A 101 6.10 -10.65 9.01
CA ARG A 101 7.49 -10.31 8.68
C ARG A 101 8.10 -11.19 7.61
N ASP A 102 7.50 -12.35 7.36
CA ASP A 102 7.90 -13.24 6.27
C ASP A 102 7.14 -12.94 4.97
N LYS A 103 6.34 -11.88 4.96
CA LYS A 103 5.48 -11.46 3.85
C LYS A 103 4.45 -12.51 3.49
N VAL A 104 3.83 -13.08 4.53
CA VAL A 104 2.79 -14.11 4.39
C VAL A 104 1.55 -13.66 5.15
N SER A 105 0.39 -14.00 4.62
CA SER A 105 -0.91 -13.83 5.27
C SER A 105 -1.54 -15.19 5.55
N PRO A 106 -2.45 -15.29 6.53
CA PRO A 106 -3.01 -16.60 6.92
C PRO A 106 -3.74 -17.34 5.80
N SER A 107 -4.39 -16.62 4.90
CA SER A 107 -5.14 -17.21 3.78
C SER A 107 -4.39 -17.18 2.46
N GLY A 108 -3.13 -16.77 2.47
CA GLY A 108 -2.30 -16.79 1.27
C GLY A 108 -2.68 -15.74 0.22
N GLU A 109 -3.24 -14.61 0.64
CA GLU A 109 -3.69 -13.58 -0.30
C GLU A 109 -2.56 -13.01 -1.17
N GLN A 110 -1.31 -13.10 -0.69
CA GLN A 110 -0.14 -12.64 -1.42
C GLN A 110 0.37 -13.63 -2.46
N GLU A 111 -0.14 -14.88 -2.46
CA GLU A 111 0.36 -15.90 -3.37
C GLU A 111 0.16 -15.50 -4.83
N GLY A 112 1.18 -15.73 -5.64
CA GLY A 112 1.16 -15.38 -7.05
C GLY A 112 1.41 -13.90 -7.35
N ARG A 113 1.63 -13.06 -6.32
CA ARG A 113 1.86 -11.62 -6.49
C ARG A 113 3.32 -11.22 -6.45
N ASP A 114 4.21 -12.12 -6.06
CA ASP A 114 5.65 -11.85 -5.93
C ASP A 114 5.91 -10.65 -5.02
N ILE A 115 5.44 -10.73 -3.77
CA ILE A 115 5.63 -9.67 -2.78
C ILE A 115 6.89 -9.99 -1.97
N ARG A 116 7.96 -9.26 -2.25
CA ARG A 116 9.26 -9.42 -1.58
C ARG A 116 9.52 -8.35 -0.54
N TYR A 117 8.99 -7.16 -0.76
CA TYR A 117 9.15 -6.00 0.12
C TYR A 117 7.80 -5.36 0.34
N VAL A 118 7.61 -4.72 1.49
CA VAL A 118 6.38 -4.00 1.79
C VAL A 118 6.67 -2.54 2.13
N PRO A 119 5.79 -1.61 1.77
CA PRO A 119 4.55 -1.87 1.04
C PRO A 119 4.81 -2.10 -0.45
N THR A 120 3.91 -2.83 -1.09
CA THR A 120 3.90 -2.93 -2.55
C THR A 120 2.50 -2.56 -3.03
N LEU A 121 2.42 -1.60 -3.95
CA LEU A 121 1.20 -1.22 -4.63
C LEU A 121 1.24 -1.77 -6.04
N ILE A 122 0.25 -2.59 -6.39
CA ILE A 122 0.14 -3.17 -7.73
C ILE A 122 -1.05 -2.54 -8.45
N VAL A 123 -0.79 -2.06 -9.66
CA VAL A 123 -1.83 -1.52 -10.55
C VAL A 123 -2.02 -2.51 -11.69
N SER A 124 -3.26 -2.90 -11.92
CA SER A 124 -3.62 -3.84 -12.98
C SER A 124 -4.71 -3.27 -13.86
N LYS A 125 -4.78 -3.75 -15.09
CA LYS A 125 -5.86 -3.45 -16.01
C LYS A 125 -6.24 -4.75 -16.72
N ASP A 126 -7.53 -5.04 -16.77
CA ASP A 126 -8.04 -6.27 -17.39
C ASP A 126 -7.33 -7.52 -16.87
N ASN A 127 -7.13 -7.57 -15.55
CA ASN A 127 -6.48 -8.67 -14.83
C ASN A 127 -4.98 -8.86 -15.14
N GLN A 128 -4.35 -7.85 -15.73
CA GLN A 128 -2.91 -7.89 -15.99
C GLN A 128 -2.22 -6.75 -15.26
N GLU A 129 -1.17 -7.06 -14.54
CA GLU A 129 -0.36 -6.04 -13.89
C GLU A 129 0.27 -5.14 -14.94
N ILE A 130 0.10 -3.82 -14.79
CA ILE A 130 0.67 -2.82 -15.68
C ILE A 130 1.78 -2.01 -15.00
N GLY A 131 1.95 -2.15 -13.69
CA GLY A 131 3.03 -1.52 -12.96
C GLY A 131 2.88 -1.74 -11.47
N ARG A 132 3.97 -1.50 -10.74
CA ARG A 132 3.96 -1.58 -9.28
C ARG A 132 4.93 -0.58 -8.68
N ILE A 133 4.66 -0.21 -7.45
CA ILE A 133 5.52 0.65 -6.64
C ILE A 133 5.94 -0.16 -5.43
N VAL A 134 7.24 -0.35 -5.25
CA VAL A 134 7.79 -1.22 -4.21
C VAL A 134 8.48 -0.37 -3.16
N GLU A 135 7.96 -0.38 -1.94
CA GLU A 135 8.49 0.22 -0.72
C GLU A 135 8.41 1.74 -0.69
N SER A 136 8.79 2.41 -1.76
CA SER A 136 8.78 3.87 -1.89
C SER A 136 8.76 4.23 -3.37
N PRO A 137 8.60 5.52 -3.73
CA PRO A 137 8.68 5.93 -5.14
C PRO A 137 9.95 5.41 -5.83
N SER A 138 9.88 5.24 -7.12
CA SER A 138 10.88 4.52 -7.93
C SER A 138 12.25 5.18 -7.98
N SER A 139 12.35 6.46 -7.63
CA SER A 139 13.62 7.18 -7.58
C SER A 139 13.55 8.33 -6.59
N GLU A 140 14.69 8.97 -6.31
CA GLU A 140 14.76 10.12 -5.42
C GLU A 140 13.93 11.32 -5.90
N THR A 141 13.72 11.43 -7.20
CA THR A 141 12.96 12.53 -7.80
C THR A 141 11.51 12.15 -8.10
N ALA A 142 11.16 10.86 -7.98
CA ALA A 142 9.80 10.41 -8.22
C ALA A 142 8.93 10.59 -6.98
N THR A 143 7.62 10.61 -7.21
CA THR A 143 6.60 10.59 -6.17
C THR A 143 5.64 9.45 -6.47
N LEU A 144 4.81 9.08 -5.49
CA LEU A 144 3.75 8.09 -5.74
C LEU A 144 2.86 8.56 -6.90
N GLU A 145 2.56 9.86 -6.93
CA GLU A 145 1.73 10.45 -7.98
C GLU A 145 2.39 10.34 -9.35
N SER A 146 3.68 10.66 -9.45
CA SER A 146 4.37 10.56 -10.74
C SER A 146 4.50 9.11 -11.21
N ASP A 147 4.75 8.19 -10.30
CA ASP A 147 4.83 6.77 -10.65
C ASP A 147 3.47 6.26 -11.16
N LEU A 148 2.39 6.60 -10.46
CA LEU A 148 1.03 6.22 -10.89
C LEU A 148 0.68 6.82 -12.24
N PHE A 149 1.05 8.09 -12.47
CA PHE A 149 0.81 8.75 -13.73
C PHE A 149 1.54 8.02 -14.88
N GLU A 150 2.80 7.70 -14.69
CA GLU A 150 3.59 7.00 -15.71
C GLU A 150 3.05 5.58 -15.97
N ILE A 151 2.62 4.88 -14.92
CA ILE A 151 1.96 3.58 -15.08
C ILE A 151 0.71 3.73 -15.96
N SER A 152 -0.09 4.77 -15.72
CA SER A 152 -1.31 5.01 -16.49
C SER A 152 -1.03 5.34 -17.95
N LEU A 153 0.15 5.87 -18.26
CA LEU A 153 0.56 6.17 -19.63
C LEU A 153 1.15 4.97 -20.36
N GLY A 154 1.32 3.83 -19.68
CA GLY A 154 1.93 2.65 -20.27
C GLY A 154 3.45 2.69 -20.32
N ILE A 155 4.06 3.58 -19.55
CA ILE A 155 5.51 3.70 -19.39
C ILE A 155 5.90 3.54 -17.92
N PRO A 156 5.59 2.38 -17.30
CA PRO A 156 5.79 2.22 -15.86
C PRO A 156 7.25 2.39 -15.50
N PRO A 157 7.53 3.10 -14.40
CA PRO A 157 8.90 3.17 -13.91
C PRO A 157 9.36 1.81 -13.43
N VAL A 158 10.67 1.60 -13.42
CA VAL A 158 11.26 0.36 -12.89
C VAL A 158 11.13 0.38 -11.37
N PRO A 159 10.44 -0.60 -10.76
CA PRO A 159 10.30 -0.63 -9.32
C PRO A 159 11.63 -0.82 -8.60
N ASN A 160 11.69 -0.37 -7.35
CA ASN A 160 12.86 -0.59 -6.51
C ASN A 160 13.15 -2.10 -6.40
N TYR A 161 14.41 -2.44 -6.29
CA TYR A 161 14.92 -3.82 -6.11
C TYR A 161 14.68 -4.75 -7.31
N SER A 162 14.32 -4.23 -8.47
CA SER A 162 14.02 -5.05 -9.64
C SER A 162 15.24 -5.78 -10.18
N ASP A 163 16.45 -5.30 -9.90
CA ASP A 163 17.70 -5.89 -10.30
C ASP A 163 18.28 -6.84 -9.25
N ILE A 164 17.55 -7.10 -8.18
CA ILE A 164 17.96 -8.00 -7.10
C ILE A 164 17.20 -9.32 -7.25
N GLU A 165 17.93 -10.43 -7.32
CA GLU A 165 17.35 -11.77 -7.41
C GLU A 165 17.03 -12.38 -6.04
#